data_08b4a3e9c6e4cfcf33e482bb29a6fa04
#
_entry.id   08b4a3e9c6e4cfcf33e482bb29a6fa04
#
_cell.length_a   1.000
_cell.length_b   1.000
_cell.length_c   1.000
_cell.angle_alpha   90.00
_cell.angle_beta   90.00
_cell.angle_gamma   90.00
#
_symmetry.space_group_name_H-M   'P 1'
#
loop_
_entity.id
_entity.type
_entity.pdbx_description
1 polymer ?
#
loop_
_entity_poly.entity_id
_entity_poly.type
_entity_poly.pdbx_seq_one_letter_code
_entity_poly.pdbx_strand_id
1 'polypeptide(L)'
;MTDAAPDPLLRTLAPLLRGLDRRLRAWLDARRAHPLTMLQRAELEGLATDLGRQAAALDVDQPLLVVMLMGGTGVGKSSLLNALAGAPIAQSSFTRPTTRDPVVYFHQSVRTDRLDPALRLCRLAQHDRPGLEQKVLVDTPDLDSNDTANRDKLIALLPVADVVLYVGSQEKYHDKLGWELFKEQRRRRAFAFVLNKWDRCLTDESGLRPDDDLLRDLKDEGFTNPLLFRTTARAWVDACGAVPAGLPDGEQFALLRNWLELGLTRLEIEAVKARGVGQLLGQVERAAAAAKPPELGEAAAKVADAWGNVLADEAAVQAEVLVGTLEPYQTEVEHHFSVEGQQRFRGLMAAYLRLTNVFRYAGSRIRDRNPLTGRLLGGRMETPVEWNLGAFVQDCAKAAGERVLDQRSTALVNRLLVDADQRGFPLALLQERTAAVSRLDWRDRATRAVIDALAEVERQAVRPTGWRKAVRGTLGFAANTLPEVALVATAGVLLWDFFVVGNTDISAFRLALIGLVPLVVIIVIHLLILLLLPVRWPAIRGEFRRELTARLEDELGRVYRPIPGEVTAALAAERADVDALLADTKQVADWLAERQQAARVGELYGS
;
A
#
# COMPACT_ATOMS: atom_id res chain seq x y z
N MET A 1 7.11 -47.16 32.08
CA MET A 1 6.47 -46.08 31.30
C MET A 1 5.83 -45.17 32.30
N THR A 2 6.49 -44.09 32.64
CA THR A 2 5.99 -43.06 33.53
C THR A 2 4.89 -42.30 32.79
N ASP A 3 3.67 -42.48 33.28
CA ASP A 3 2.49 -41.72 32.90
C ASP A 3 2.77 -40.23 33.25
N ALA A 4 3.35 -39.51 32.29
CA ALA A 4 3.46 -38.07 32.40
C ALA A 4 2.03 -37.52 32.33
N ALA A 5 1.53 -36.97 33.44
CA ALA A 5 0.26 -36.27 33.47
C ALA A 5 0.25 -35.26 32.29
N PRO A 6 -0.81 -35.22 31.48
CA PRO A 6 -0.87 -34.31 30.34
C PRO A 6 -0.60 -32.88 30.81
N ASP A 7 0.34 -32.22 30.15
CA ASP A 7 0.64 -30.82 30.43
C ASP A 7 -0.66 -30.01 30.47
N PRO A 8 -0.89 -29.20 31.51
CA PRO A 8 -2.15 -28.48 31.62
C PRO A 8 -2.36 -27.63 30.38
N LEU A 9 -3.54 -27.74 29.79
CA LEU A 9 -3.98 -27.11 28.55
C LEU A 9 -3.50 -25.65 28.45
N LEU A 10 -3.60 -24.92 29.54
CA LEU A 10 -3.34 -23.49 29.61
C LEU A 10 -1.83 -23.14 29.54
N ARG A 11 -0.96 -24.04 30.05
CA ARG A 11 0.50 -23.85 29.93
C ARG A 11 1.00 -23.92 28.48
N THR A 12 0.43 -24.80 27.69
CA THR A 12 0.76 -24.91 26.24
C THR A 12 0.22 -23.74 25.45
N LEU A 13 -0.89 -23.14 25.88
CA LEU A 13 -1.56 -22.05 25.19
C LEU A 13 -0.82 -20.69 25.35
N ALA A 14 -0.26 -20.43 26.52
CA ALA A 14 0.39 -19.15 26.81
C ALA A 14 1.55 -18.80 25.85
N PRO A 15 2.50 -19.68 25.51
CA PRO A 15 3.56 -19.38 24.54
C PRO A 15 3.02 -19.18 23.12
N LEU A 16 1.95 -19.87 22.72
CA LEU A 16 1.31 -19.69 21.42
C LEU A 16 0.68 -18.30 21.29
N LEU A 17 -0.03 -17.85 22.33
CA LEU A 17 -0.60 -16.51 22.36
C LEU A 17 0.48 -15.42 22.35
N ARG A 18 1.59 -15.59 23.07
CA ARG A 18 2.72 -14.67 22.99
C ARG A 18 3.35 -14.63 21.61
N GLY A 19 3.39 -15.75 20.92
CA GLY A 19 3.85 -15.84 19.54
C GLY A 19 2.97 -15.00 18.61
N LEU A 20 1.65 -15.16 18.73
CA LEU A 20 0.66 -14.39 17.98
C LEU A 20 0.71 -12.90 18.31
N ASP A 21 0.78 -12.52 19.59
CA ASP A 21 0.91 -11.10 19.99
C ASP A 21 2.14 -10.45 19.35
N ARG A 22 3.30 -11.09 19.43
CA ARG A 22 4.53 -10.59 18.80
C ARG A 22 4.41 -10.42 17.29
N ARG A 23 3.81 -11.40 16.60
CA ARG A 23 3.58 -11.33 15.15
C ARG A 23 2.62 -10.23 14.78
N LEU A 24 1.50 -10.10 15.51
CA LEU A 24 0.51 -9.06 15.28
C LEU A 24 1.12 -7.67 15.49
N ARG A 25 1.91 -7.46 16.56
CA ARG A 25 2.62 -6.19 16.78
C ARG A 25 3.65 -5.91 15.69
N ALA A 26 4.48 -6.89 15.34
CA ALA A 26 5.46 -6.73 14.26
C ALA A 26 4.78 -6.36 12.93
N TRP A 27 3.63 -7.00 12.65
CA TRP A 27 2.83 -6.68 11.48
C TRP A 27 2.19 -5.27 11.57
N LEU A 28 1.75 -4.80 12.76
CA LEU A 28 1.23 -3.44 12.99
C LEU A 28 2.30 -2.35 12.82
N ASP A 29 3.53 -2.64 13.20
CA ASP A 29 4.66 -1.70 13.14
C ASP A 29 5.35 -1.67 11.77
N ALA A 30 5.09 -2.64 10.90
CA ALA A 30 5.68 -2.71 9.57
C ALA A 30 5.22 -1.53 8.68
N ARG A 31 6.15 -1.02 7.84
CA ARG A 31 5.80 -0.04 6.81
C ARG A 31 4.93 -0.71 5.74
N ARG A 32 3.83 -0.06 5.36
CA ARG A 32 2.82 -0.63 4.47
C ARG A 32 2.62 0.20 3.21
N ALA A 33 2.34 -0.50 2.11
CA ALA A 33 1.82 0.08 0.90
C ALA A 33 0.30 0.38 1.03
N HIS A 34 -0.43 -0.47 1.79
CA HIS A 34 -1.85 -0.27 2.10
C HIS A 34 -2.01 0.17 3.55
N PRO A 35 -2.20 1.48 3.82
CA PRO A 35 -2.33 1.97 5.18
C PRO A 35 -3.64 1.50 5.81
N LEU A 36 -3.56 1.07 7.08
CA LEU A 36 -4.75 0.79 7.88
C LEU A 36 -5.50 2.09 8.18
N THR A 37 -6.83 2.01 8.21
CA THR A 37 -7.63 3.10 8.77
C THR A 37 -7.35 3.25 10.27
N MET A 38 -7.59 4.44 10.83
CA MET A 38 -7.40 4.67 12.27
C MET A 38 -8.21 3.70 13.12
N LEU A 39 -9.44 3.38 12.68
CA LEU A 39 -10.32 2.45 13.39
C LEU A 39 -9.78 1.02 13.36
N GLN A 40 -9.36 0.52 12.19
CA GLN A 40 -8.76 -0.82 12.06
C GLN A 40 -7.49 -0.95 12.91
N ARG A 41 -6.65 0.09 12.90
CA ARG A 41 -5.42 0.10 13.68
C ARG A 41 -5.70 0.05 15.17
N ALA A 42 -6.62 0.89 15.67
CA ALA A 42 -7.02 0.92 17.08
C ALA A 42 -7.62 -0.42 17.54
N GLU A 43 -8.47 -1.03 16.71
CA GLU A 43 -9.05 -2.35 16.99
C GLU A 43 -7.96 -3.43 17.10
N LEU A 44 -7.05 -3.50 16.15
CA LEU A 44 -5.96 -4.50 16.13
C LEU A 44 -4.96 -4.29 17.28
N GLU A 45 -4.63 -3.04 17.63
CA GLU A 45 -3.78 -2.71 18.79
C GLU A 45 -4.46 -3.13 20.11
N GLY A 46 -5.78 -2.93 20.22
CA GLY A 46 -6.58 -3.43 21.34
C GLY A 46 -6.53 -4.94 21.45
N LEU A 47 -6.73 -5.66 20.34
CA LEU A 47 -6.67 -7.12 20.29
C LEU A 47 -5.27 -7.67 20.61
N ALA A 48 -4.21 -7.01 20.15
CA ALA A 48 -2.84 -7.37 20.53
C ALA A 48 -2.62 -7.22 22.07
N THR A 49 -3.14 -6.15 22.64
CA THR A 49 -3.07 -5.93 24.11
C THR A 49 -3.83 -7.01 24.86
N ASP A 50 -5.00 -7.41 24.39
CA ASP A 50 -5.79 -8.48 25.00
C ASP A 50 -5.12 -9.85 24.85
N LEU A 51 -4.48 -10.15 23.71
CA LEU A 51 -3.67 -11.37 23.52
C LEU A 51 -2.52 -11.45 24.55
N GLY A 52 -1.76 -10.35 24.68
CA GLY A 52 -0.68 -10.27 25.67
C GLY A 52 -1.16 -10.45 27.10
N ARG A 53 -2.31 -9.85 27.45
CA ARG A 53 -2.94 -9.98 28.77
C ARG A 53 -3.40 -11.41 29.04
N GLN A 54 -4.07 -12.05 28.08
CA GLN A 54 -4.49 -13.45 28.21
C GLN A 54 -3.29 -14.39 28.32
N ALA A 55 -2.26 -14.19 27.52
CA ALA A 55 -1.03 -14.98 27.59
C ALA A 55 -0.38 -14.90 28.99
N ALA A 56 -0.33 -13.70 29.59
CA ALA A 56 0.21 -13.50 30.93
C ALA A 56 -0.67 -14.17 32.01
N ALA A 57 -2.00 -14.08 31.87
CA ALA A 57 -2.94 -14.70 32.82
C ALA A 57 -2.93 -16.23 32.78
N LEU A 58 -2.53 -16.83 31.66
CA LEU A 58 -2.46 -18.28 31.48
C LEU A 58 -1.08 -18.88 31.81
N ASP A 59 -0.04 -18.05 31.93
CA ASP A 59 1.33 -18.49 32.23
C ASP A 59 1.55 -18.72 33.73
N VAL A 60 0.62 -19.41 34.36
CA VAL A 60 0.67 -19.70 35.80
C VAL A 60 0.18 -21.12 36.07
N ASP A 61 0.70 -21.73 37.13
CA ASP A 61 0.33 -23.11 37.52
C ASP A 61 -1.17 -23.28 37.85
N GLN A 62 -1.77 -22.24 38.39
CA GLN A 62 -3.17 -22.21 38.81
C GLN A 62 -3.80 -20.90 38.27
N PRO A 63 -4.52 -20.94 37.17
CA PRO A 63 -5.19 -19.77 36.62
C PRO A 63 -6.30 -19.30 37.56
N LEU A 64 -6.36 -17.98 37.76
CA LEU A 64 -7.43 -17.35 38.56
C LEU A 64 -8.64 -17.09 37.66
N LEU A 65 -9.81 -17.49 38.09
CA LEU A 65 -11.07 -17.14 37.45
C LEU A 65 -11.60 -15.81 38.01
N VAL A 66 -11.72 -14.81 37.17
CA VAL A 66 -12.24 -13.50 37.55
C VAL A 66 -13.74 -13.47 37.30
N VAL A 67 -14.51 -13.36 38.35
CA VAL A 67 -15.98 -13.26 38.36
C VAL A 67 -16.36 -11.84 38.69
N MET A 68 -16.97 -11.13 37.78
CA MET A 68 -17.32 -9.71 37.89
C MET A 68 -18.82 -9.54 38.10
N LEU A 69 -19.24 -8.79 39.12
CA LEU A 69 -20.63 -8.40 39.33
C LEU A 69 -20.93 -7.15 38.51
N MET A 70 -21.89 -7.23 37.59
CA MET A 70 -22.30 -6.15 36.70
C MET A 70 -23.81 -5.90 36.83
N GLY A 71 -24.25 -4.66 36.83
CA GLY A 71 -25.67 -4.29 36.88
C GLY A 71 -25.87 -2.83 37.28
N GLY A 72 -27.10 -2.36 37.18
CA GLY A 72 -27.49 -0.98 37.48
C GLY A 72 -27.32 -0.57 38.93
N THR A 73 -27.55 0.72 39.20
CA THR A 73 -27.54 1.29 40.55
C THR A 73 -28.66 0.70 41.40
N GLY A 74 -28.31 0.26 42.61
CA GLY A 74 -29.28 -0.18 43.59
C GLY A 74 -29.83 -1.59 43.38
N VAL A 75 -29.36 -2.39 42.41
CA VAL A 75 -29.76 -3.81 42.25
C VAL A 75 -29.19 -4.71 43.35
N GLY A 76 -28.18 -4.23 44.11
CA GLY A 76 -27.63 -4.93 45.28
C GLY A 76 -26.38 -5.74 45.01
N LYS A 77 -25.53 -5.34 44.07
CA LYS A 77 -24.22 -5.97 43.76
C LYS A 77 -23.33 -6.09 45.00
N SER A 78 -23.09 -4.96 45.68
CA SER A 78 -22.26 -4.93 46.90
C SER A 78 -22.87 -5.73 48.03
N SER A 79 -24.22 -5.76 48.17
CA SER A 79 -24.90 -6.63 49.13
C SER A 79 -24.72 -8.11 48.78
N LEU A 80 -24.76 -8.46 47.49
CA LEU A 80 -24.50 -9.81 47.02
C LEU A 80 -23.05 -10.24 47.30
N LEU A 81 -22.06 -9.36 47.03
CA LEU A 81 -20.66 -9.63 47.37
C LEU A 81 -20.49 -9.80 48.90
N ASN A 82 -21.10 -8.93 49.72
CA ASN A 82 -21.03 -9.05 51.17
C ASN A 82 -21.69 -10.35 51.69
N ALA A 83 -22.81 -10.78 51.10
CA ALA A 83 -23.44 -12.05 51.40
C ALA A 83 -22.55 -13.25 51.05
N LEU A 84 -21.91 -13.21 49.88
CA LEU A 84 -20.95 -14.23 49.45
C LEU A 84 -19.70 -14.23 50.35
N ALA A 85 -19.22 -13.08 50.77
CA ALA A 85 -18.10 -12.95 51.70
C ALA A 85 -18.47 -13.37 53.14
N GLY A 86 -19.71 -13.26 53.53
CA GLY A 86 -20.15 -13.44 54.90
C GLY A 86 -19.72 -12.32 55.84
N ALA A 87 -19.25 -11.18 55.28
CA ALA A 87 -18.74 -10.02 56.00
C ALA A 87 -18.96 -8.73 55.18
N PRO A 88 -19.08 -7.55 55.83
CA PRO A 88 -19.29 -6.27 55.13
C PRO A 88 -17.99 -5.75 54.49
N ILE A 89 -17.56 -6.35 53.38
CA ILE A 89 -16.34 -5.98 52.67
C ILE A 89 -16.55 -4.86 51.62
N ALA A 90 -17.73 -4.73 51.07
CA ALA A 90 -18.13 -3.68 50.16
C ALA A 90 -19.11 -2.70 50.81
N GLN A 91 -19.01 -1.41 50.50
CA GLN A 91 -19.94 -0.42 51.02
C GLN A 91 -21.31 -0.60 50.37
N SER A 92 -22.31 -0.92 51.13
CA SER A 92 -23.70 -0.95 50.71
C SER A 92 -24.47 0.16 51.46
N SER A 93 -24.87 1.22 50.77
CA SER A 93 -25.65 2.31 51.36
C SER A 93 -26.92 2.57 50.56
N PHE A 94 -27.94 3.14 51.23
CA PHE A 94 -29.19 3.58 50.60
C PHE A 94 -29.04 4.93 49.88
N THR A 95 -27.91 5.66 50.08
CA THR A 95 -27.63 6.94 49.44
C THR A 95 -26.80 6.73 48.18
N ARG A 96 -27.22 7.29 47.04
CA ARG A 96 -26.58 7.17 45.72
C ARG A 96 -25.49 8.22 45.54
N PRO A 97 -24.35 7.92 44.85
CA PRO A 97 -23.89 6.62 44.35
C PRO A 97 -23.27 5.76 45.46
N THR A 98 -23.51 4.43 45.42
CA THR A 98 -23.18 3.50 46.51
C THR A 98 -21.72 3.03 46.46
N THR A 99 -21.14 2.76 45.31
CA THR A 99 -19.79 2.23 45.18
C THR A 99 -18.96 3.14 44.30
N ARG A 100 -17.99 3.88 44.87
CA ARG A 100 -17.05 4.74 44.14
C ARG A 100 -15.83 3.98 43.67
N ASP A 101 -15.34 3.03 44.48
CA ASP A 101 -14.17 2.25 44.16
C ASP A 101 -14.53 0.78 44.05
N PRO A 102 -14.13 0.07 42.97
CA PRO A 102 -14.35 -1.36 42.81
C PRO A 102 -13.67 -2.13 43.95
N VAL A 103 -14.27 -3.23 44.38
CA VAL A 103 -13.73 -4.11 45.44
C VAL A 103 -13.35 -5.44 44.79
N VAL A 104 -12.12 -5.87 45.01
CA VAL A 104 -11.58 -7.17 44.57
C VAL A 104 -11.45 -8.09 45.78
N TYR A 105 -12.20 -9.17 45.80
CA TYR A 105 -12.23 -10.18 46.88
C TYR A 105 -11.55 -11.45 46.39
N PHE A 106 -10.44 -11.85 47.04
CA PHE A 106 -9.59 -12.94 46.60
C PHE A 106 -8.96 -13.68 47.78
N HIS A 107 -8.55 -14.92 47.54
CA HIS A 107 -7.97 -15.76 48.57
C HIS A 107 -6.59 -15.29 49.02
N GLN A 108 -6.27 -15.36 50.31
CA GLN A 108 -5.00 -14.91 50.91
C GLN A 108 -3.74 -15.62 50.35
N SER A 109 -3.90 -16.84 49.80
CA SER A 109 -2.80 -17.56 49.13
C SER A 109 -2.40 -16.92 47.80
N VAL A 110 -3.24 -16.08 47.22
CA VAL A 110 -2.99 -15.41 45.96
C VAL A 110 -2.14 -14.17 46.20
N ARG A 111 -0.94 -14.17 45.67
CA ARG A 111 -0.06 -12.99 45.74
C ARG A 111 -0.65 -11.87 44.85
N THR A 112 -0.60 -10.65 45.36
CA THR A 112 -1.14 -9.47 44.63
C THR A 112 -0.51 -9.23 43.29
N ASP A 113 0.77 -9.63 43.08
CA ASP A 113 1.46 -9.52 41.79
C ASP A 113 0.91 -10.47 40.72
N ARG A 114 0.13 -11.49 41.09
CA ARG A 114 -0.60 -12.39 40.19
C ARG A 114 -1.94 -11.82 39.67
N LEU A 115 -2.46 -10.80 40.35
CA LEU A 115 -3.66 -10.10 39.88
C LEU A 115 -3.32 -9.24 38.66
N ASP A 116 -4.27 -9.13 37.72
CA ASP A 116 -4.15 -8.21 36.60
C ASP A 116 -3.86 -6.78 37.10
N PRO A 117 -3.03 -6.00 36.43
CA PRO A 117 -2.75 -4.61 36.80
C PRO A 117 -3.99 -3.75 37.04
N ALA A 118 -5.07 -3.96 36.28
CA ALA A 118 -6.32 -3.24 36.46
C ALA A 118 -7.01 -3.58 37.79
N LEU A 119 -6.92 -4.85 38.25
CA LEU A 119 -7.49 -5.28 39.53
C LEU A 119 -6.68 -4.75 40.73
N ARG A 120 -5.37 -4.54 40.56
CA ARG A 120 -4.52 -3.99 41.65
C ARG A 120 -4.84 -2.54 41.99
N LEU A 121 -5.46 -1.81 41.06
CA LEU A 121 -5.88 -0.43 41.28
C LEU A 121 -7.19 -0.34 42.09
N CYS A 122 -7.84 -1.47 42.32
CA CYS A 122 -9.08 -1.55 43.07
C CYS A 122 -8.81 -1.71 44.58
N ARG A 123 -9.84 -1.58 45.37
CA ARG A 123 -9.75 -1.88 46.80
C ARG A 123 -9.69 -3.40 47.01
N LEU A 124 -8.62 -3.88 47.60
CA LEU A 124 -8.32 -5.30 47.80
C LEU A 124 -8.90 -5.79 49.14
N ALA A 125 -9.62 -6.93 49.12
CA ALA A 125 -10.12 -7.63 50.28
C ALA A 125 -9.72 -9.11 50.19
N GLN A 126 -9.12 -9.65 51.26
CA GLN A 126 -8.64 -11.03 51.28
C GLN A 126 -9.57 -11.92 52.13
N HIS A 127 -9.58 -13.23 51.84
CA HIS A 127 -10.29 -14.27 52.55
C HIS A 127 -9.49 -15.56 52.66
N ASP A 128 -9.97 -16.49 53.45
CA ASP A 128 -9.40 -17.81 53.71
C ASP A 128 -10.29 -18.99 53.25
N ARG A 129 -11.35 -18.72 52.46
CA ARG A 129 -12.29 -19.74 51.98
C ARG A 129 -11.70 -20.65 50.94
N PRO A 130 -11.55 -21.98 51.18
CA PRO A 130 -10.92 -22.89 50.25
C PRO A 130 -11.69 -23.04 48.91
N GLY A 131 -13.02 -22.99 48.94
CA GLY A 131 -13.87 -23.10 47.73
C GLY A 131 -13.70 -21.95 46.74
N LEU A 132 -13.10 -20.82 47.17
CA LEU A 132 -12.85 -19.64 46.33
C LEU A 132 -11.34 -19.41 46.09
N GLU A 133 -10.48 -20.38 46.38
CA GLU A 133 -9.02 -20.21 46.28
C GLU A 133 -8.54 -19.76 44.90
N GLN A 134 -9.13 -20.27 43.82
CA GLN A 134 -8.80 -19.91 42.43
C GLN A 134 -9.76 -18.90 41.80
N LYS A 135 -10.60 -18.24 42.61
CA LYS A 135 -11.63 -17.32 42.15
C LYS A 135 -11.42 -15.93 42.74
N VAL A 136 -11.59 -14.93 41.90
CA VAL A 136 -11.51 -13.52 42.26
C VAL A 136 -12.87 -12.91 41.98
N LEU A 137 -13.57 -12.43 43.03
CA LEU A 137 -14.86 -11.76 42.88
C LEU A 137 -14.63 -10.25 42.82
N VAL A 138 -15.26 -9.58 41.86
CA VAL A 138 -15.08 -8.12 41.64
C VAL A 138 -16.44 -7.44 41.72
N ASP A 139 -16.63 -6.57 42.74
CA ASP A 139 -17.77 -5.65 42.78
C ASP A 139 -17.46 -4.40 42.00
N THR A 140 -18.28 -4.09 40.99
CA THR A 140 -18.05 -2.96 40.09
C THR A 140 -18.90 -1.76 40.44
N PRO A 141 -18.48 -0.53 40.09
CA PRO A 141 -19.32 0.64 40.16
C PRO A 141 -20.60 0.48 39.32
N ASP A 142 -21.57 1.31 39.64
CA ASP A 142 -22.87 1.30 38.98
C ASP A 142 -22.79 1.77 37.54
N LEU A 143 -23.44 1.06 36.62
CA LEU A 143 -23.48 1.35 35.19
C LEU A 143 -24.25 2.62 34.81
N ASP A 144 -25.37 2.85 35.51
CA ASP A 144 -26.31 3.95 35.29
C ASP A 144 -26.02 5.18 36.18
N SER A 145 -24.81 5.25 36.75
CA SER A 145 -24.35 6.40 37.51
C SER A 145 -24.14 7.60 36.56
N ASN A 146 -24.57 8.79 36.99
CA ASN A 146 -24.30 10.04 36.25
C ASN A 146 -22.80 10.41 36.20
N ASP A 147 -21.96 9.64 36.87
CA ASP A 147 -20.52 9.79 36.92
C ASP A 147 -19.87 8.95 35.81
N THR A 148 -19.42 9.60 34.75
CA THR A 148 -18.72 8.98 33.60
C THR A 148 -17.48 8.20 34.06
N ALA A 149 -16.79 8.65 35.12
CA ALA A 149 -15.61 7.98 35.66
C ALA A 149 -15.92 6.57 36.19
N ASN A 150 -17.11 6.32 36.71
CA ASN A 150 -17.53 5.00 37.17
C ASN A 150 -17.73 4.03 35.99
N ARG A 151 -18.30 4.51 34.89
CA ARG A 151 -18.47 3.74 33.66
C ARG A 151 -17.11 3.39 33.04
N ASP A 152 -16.19 4.35 33.02
CA ASP A 152 -14.83 4.15 32.47
C ASP A 152 -14.06 3.11 33.31
N LYS A 153 -14.19 3.13 34.64
CA LYS A 153 -13.62 2.10 35.53
C LYS A 153 -14.17 0.71 35.21
N LEU A 154 -15.49 0.59 35.02
CA LEU A 154 -16.10 -0.69 34.67
C LEU A 154 -15.62 -1.19 33.30
N ILE A 155 -15.59 -0.33 32.27
CA ILE A 155 -15.12 -0.68 30.94
C ILE A 155 -13.65 -1.13 30.99
N ALA A 156 -12.83 -0.49 31.80
CA ALA A 156 -11.42 -0.87 31.99
C ALA A 156 -11.25 -2.23 32.69
N LEU A 157 -12.18 -2.62 33.57
CA LEU A 157 -12.14 -3.92 34.24
C LEU A 157 -12.77 -5.06 33.43
N LEU A 158 -13.66 -4.75 32.50
CA LEU A 158 -14.38 -5.74 31.72
C LEU A 158 -13.47 -6.71 30.94
N PRO A 159 -12.35 -6.27 30.33
CA PRO A 159 -11.41 -7.17 29.66
C PRO A 159 -10.79 -8.23 30.56
N VAL A 160 -10.76 -8.02 31.87
CA VAL A 160 -10.17 -8.96 32.84
C VAL A 160 -11.18 -10.01 33.31
N ALA A 161 -12.49 -9.75 33.17
CA ALA A 161 -13.52 -10.67 33.58
C ALA A 161 -13.57 -11.92 32.71
N ASP A 162 -13.58 -13.09 33.35
CA ASP A 162 -13.82 -14.38 32.68
C ASP A 162 -15.30 -14.71 32.69
N VAL A 163 -15.98 -14.47 33.84
CA VAL A 163 -17.41 -14.65 34.04
C VAL A 163 -18.02 -13.35 34.53
N VAL A 164 -19.15 -12.98 33.99
CA VAL A 164 -19.94 -11.85 34.45
C VAL A 164 -21.22 -12.34 35.14
N LEU A 165 -21.38 -11.99 36.41
CA LEU A 165 -22.63 -12.12 37.10
C LEU A 165 -23.48 -10.87 36.83
N TYR A 166 -24.43 -11.00 35.89
CA TYR A 166 -25.37 -9.91 35.61
C TYR A 166 -26.43 -9.85 36.71
N VAL A 167 -26.37 -8.82 37.55
CA VAL A 167 -27.25 -8.65 38.70
C VAL A 167 -28.36 -7.67 38.34
N GLY A 168 -29.58 -8.17 38.32
CA GLY A 168 -30.80 -7.39 38.16
C GLY A 168 -31.66 -7.39 39.45
N SER A 169 -32.68 -6.56 39.49
CA SER A 169 -33.75 -6.57 40.46
C SER A 169 -35.10 -6.42 39.75
N GLN A 170 -36.21 -6.64 40.41
CA GLN A 170 -37.54 -6.46 39.84
C GLN A 170 -37.69 -5.16 39.03
N GLU A 171 -37.15 -4.05 39.54
CA GLU A 171 -37.25 -2.72 38.93
C GLU A 171 -36.23 -2.51 37.79
N LYS A 172 -35.10 -3.25 37.78
CA LYS A 172 -33.94 -2.99 36.95
C LYS A 172 -33.25 -4.27 36.44
N TYR A 173 -33.99 -5.26 35.96
CA TYR A 173 -33.37 -6.40 35.25
C TYR A 173 -33.13 -6.12 33.79
N HIS A 174 -33.85 -5.13 33.21
CA HIS A 174 -33.67 -4.60 31.85
C HIS A 174 -33.16 -3.15 31.84
N ASP A 175 -32.16 -2.82 32.68
CA ASP A 175 -31.53 -1.51 32.59
C ASP A 175 -30.88 -1.35 31.20
N LYS A 176 -31.30 -0.32 30.46
CA LYS A 176 -30.91 -0.11 29.05
C LYS A 176 -29.40 -0.19 28.84
N LEU A 177 -28.63 0.52 29.65
CA LEU A 177 -27.18 0.56 29.53
C LEU A 177 -26.51 -0.78 29.85
N GLY A 178 -27.00 -1.44 30.91
CA GLY A 178 -26.54 -2.77 31.32
C GLY A 178 -26.87 -3.81 30.27
N TRP A 179 -28.06 -3.74 29.67
CA TRP A 179 -28.51 -4.67 28.66
C TRP A 179 -27.76 -4.48 27.33
N GLU A 180 -27.49 -3.25 26.90
CA GLU A 180 -26.66 -2.97 25.72
C GLU A 180 -25.25 -3.52 25.90
N LEU A 181 -24.62 -3.26 27.05
CA LEU A 181 -23.29 -3.79 27.36
C LEU A 181 -23.28 -5.32 27.44
N PHE A 182 -24.31 -5.92 28.02
CA PHE A 182 -24.49 -7.37 28.02
C PHE A 182 -24.56 -7.93 26.57
N LYS A 183 -25.38 -7.35 25.69
CA LYS A 183 -25.49 -7.76 24.28
C LYS A 183 -24.17 -7.68 23.56
N GLU A 184 -23.36 -6.66 23.81
CA GLU A 184 -22.03 -6.51 23.24
C GLU A 184 -21.07 -7.59 23.75
N GLN A 185 -21.14 -7.94 25.03
CA GLN A 185 -20.19 -8.82 25.69
C GLN A 185 -20.59 -10.30 25.69
N ARG A 186 -21.87 -10.64 25.47
CA ARG A 186 -22.39 -12.02 25.60
C ARG A 186 -21.68 -13.08 24.75
N ARG A 187 -21.06 -12.66 23.66
CA ARG A 187 -20.24 -13.55 22.82
C ARG A 187 -18.78 -13.63 23.27
N ARG A 188 -18.35 -12.71 24.11
CA ARG A 188 -16.95 -12.58 24.55
C ARG A 188 -16.72 -13.15 25.94
N ARG A 189 -17.74 -13.14 26.79
CA ARG A 189 -17.65 -13.48 28.21
C ARG A 189 -18.68 -14.54 28.57
N ALA A 190 -18.36 -15.34 29.59
CA ALA A 190 -19.33 -16.20 30.22
C ALA A 190 -20.28 -15.35 31.05
N PHE A 191 -21.57 -15.66 31.02
CA PHE A 191 -22.60 -14.97 31.82
C PHE A 191 -23.36 -15.94 32.71
N ALA A 192 -23.58 -15.53 33.95
CA ALA A 192 -24.61 -16.06 34.79
C ALA A 192 -25.47 -14.90 35.31
N PHE A 193 -26.72 -15.15 35.60
CA PHE A 193 -27.70 -14.12 35.90
C PHE A 193 -28.18 -14.25 37.34
N VAL A 194 -28.32 -13.11 37.99
CA VAL A 194 -28.82 -13.05 39.37
C VAL A 194 -29.98 -12.06 39.44
N LEU A 195 -31.16 -12.54 39.74
CA LEU A 195 -32.31 -11.71 40.08
C LEU A 195 -32.35 -11.53 41.58
N ASN A 196 -31.79 -10.42 42.05
CA ASN A 196 -31.70 -10.09 43.47
C ASN A 196 -32.95 -9.36 43.95
N LYS A 197 -33.15 -9.26 45.28
CA LYS A 197 -34.36 -8.75 45.91
C LYS A 197 -35.58 -9.59 45.53
N TRP A 198 -35.41 -10.90 45.53
CA TRP A 198 -36.46 -11.86 45.18
C TRP A 198 -37.68 -11.75 46.04
N ASP A 199 -37.53 -11.36 47.32
CA ASP A 199 -38.61 -11.01 48.26
C ASP A 199 -39.60 -9.99 47.68
N ARG A 200 -39.14 -9.05 46.88
CA ARG A 200 -39.97 -8.03 46.23
C ARG A 200 -40.62 -8.52 44.95
N CYS A 201 -40.00 -9.46 44.25
CA CYS A 201 -40.53 -10.03 43.01
C CYS A 201 -41.83 -10.83 43.24
N LEU A 202 -42.06 -11.34 44.45
CA LEU A 202 -43.21 -12.14 44.79
C LEU A 202 -44.43 -11.31 45.31
N THR A 203 -44.22 -10.03 45.60
CA THR A 203 -45.22 -9.12 46.13
C THR A 203 -45.91 -8.25 45.08
N ASP A 204 -45.54 -8.43 43.79
CA ASP A 204 -46.08 -7.61 42.70
C ASP A 204 -47.46 -8.14 42.26
N GLU A 205 -48.49 -7.31 42.39
CA GLU A 205 -49.87 -7.61 41.98
C GLU A 205 -50.08 -7.63 40.45
N SER A 206 -49.06 -7.24 39.66
CA SER A 206 -49.14 -7.16 38.19
C SER A 206 -49.24 -8.53 37.50
N GLY A 207 -48.98 -9.63 38.19
CA GLY A 207 -48.97 -10.99 37.66
C GLY A 207 -47.80 -11.29 36.72
N LEU A 208 -46.94 -10.32 36.45
CA LEU A 208 -45.71 -10.50 35.69
C LEU A 208 -44.65 -11.14 36.59
N ARG A 209 -44.01 -12.21 36.06
CA ARG A 209 -42.90 -12.87 36.75
C ARG A 209 -41.58 -12.40 36.13
N PRO A 210 -40.78 -11.56 36.81
CA PRO A 210 -39.53 -11.02 36.27
C PRO A 210 -38.51 -12.09 35.87
N ASP A 211 -38.53 -13.24 36.54
CA ASP A 211 -37.67 -14.38 36.22
C ASP A 211 -38.07 -15.06 34.90
N ASP A 212 -39.36 -15.24 34.61
CA ASP A 212 -39.85 -15.85 33.37
C ASP A 212 -39.62 -14.92 32.19
N ASP A 213 -39.81 -13.62 32.40
CA ASP A 213 -39.56 -12.58 31.39
C ASP A 213 -38.06 -12.50 31.02
N LEU A 214 -37.20 -12.41 32.04
CA LEU A 214 -35.75 -12.42 31.82
C LEU A 214 -35.28 -13.71 31.14
N LEU A 215 -35.80 -14.87 31.52
CA LEU A 215 -35.45 -16.15 30.89
C LEU A 215 -35.85 -16.20 29.42
N ARG A 216 -36.99 -15.60 29.04
CA ARG A 216 -37.44 -15.52 27.66
C ARG A 216 -36.45 -14.67 26.84
N ASP A 217 -36.13 -13.47 27.31
CA ASP A 217 -35.25 -12.57 26.63
C ASP A 217 -33.81 -13.12 26.51
N LEU A 218 -33.34 -13.84 27.53
CA LEU A 218 -32.05 -14.53 27.45
C LEU A 218 -32.04 -15.65 26.41
N LYS A 219 -33.16 -16.35 26.20
CA LYS A 219 -33.29 -17.33 25.12
C LYS A 219 -33.29 -16.66 23.77
N ASP A 220 -33.95 -15.51 23.61
CA ASP A 220 -33.96 -14.70 22.40
C ASP A 220 -32.55 -14.17 22.09
N GLU A 221 -31.73 -13.89 23.11
CA GLU A 221 -30.33 -13.53 22.96
C GLU A 221 -29.38 -14.73 22.76
N GLY A 222 -29.93 -15.95 22.59
CA GLY A 222 -29.20 -17.15 22.18
C GLY A 222 -28.70 -18.04 23.32
N PHE A 223 -29.14 -17.84 24.57
CA PHE A 223 -28.81 -18.76 25.65
C PHE A 223 -29.78 -19.93 25.67
N THR A 224 -29.28 -21.14 25.43
CA THR A 224 -30.10 -22.35 25.39
C THR A 224 -30.66 -22.69 26.78
N ASN A 225 -29.84 -22.57 27.81
CA ASN A 225 -30.19 -22.87 29.19
C ASN A 225 -29.47 -21.87 30.13
N PRO A 226 -29.96 -20.60 30.23
CA PRO A 226 -29.27 -19.58 31.00
C PRO A 226 -29.29 -19.92 32.51
N LEU A 227 -28.13 -19.78 33.16
CA LEU A 227 -28.01 -19.91 34.60
C LEU A 227 -28.58 -18.68 35.28
N LEU A 228 -29.79 -18.76 35.83
CA LEU A 228 -30.45 -17.71 36.56
C LEU A 228 -30.63 -18.12 38.02
N PHE A 229 -30.14 -17.28 38.95
CA PHE A 229 -30.29 -17.46 40.39
C PHE A 229 -31.17 -16.35 40.96
N ARG A 230 -32.18 -16.75 41.75
CA ARG A 230 -33.07 -15.85 42.49
C ARG A 230 -32.49 -15.65 43.87
N THR A 231 -32.22 -14.42 44.31
CA THR A 231 -31.50 -14.19 45.56
C THR A 231 -32.13 -13.07 46.37
N THR A 232 -32.01 -13.20 47.70
CA THR A 232 -32.36 -12.16 48.66
C THR A 232 -31.12 -11.82 49.50
N ALA A 233 -30.11 -11.26 48.81
CA ALA A 233 -28.78 -11.05 49.37
C ALA A 233 -28.75 -10.28 50.69
N ARG A 234 -29.69 -9.35 50.90
CA ARG A 234 -29.81 -8.58 52.15
C ARG A 234 -30.06 -9.47 53.35
N ALA A 235 -30.98 -10.43 53.26
CA ALA A 235 -31.28 -11.36 54.33
C ALA A 235 -30.03 -12.17 54.75
N TRP A 236 -29.19 -12.58 53.77
CA TRP A 236 -27.94 -13.31 54.05
C TRP A 236 -26.86 -12.42 54.68
N VAL A 237 -26.81 -11.13 54.34
CA VAL A 237 -25.92 -10.16 55.00
C VAL A 237 -26.36 -9.98 56.48
N ASP A 238 -27.66 -9.79 56.72
CA ASP A 238 -28.20 -9.55 58.04
C ASP A 238 -28.08 -10.80 58.95
N ALA A 239 -28.07 -12.00 58.37
CA ALA A 239 -27.85 -13.26 59.08
C ALA A 239 -26.37 -13.59 59.35
N CYS A 240 -25.44 -12.70 58.97
CA CYS A 240 -23.98 -12.85 59.21
C CYS A 240 -23.40 -14.20 58.76
N GLY A 241 -23.83 -14.72 57.61
CA GLY A 241 -23.35 -15.98 57.01
C GLY A 241 -24.11 -17.25 57.46
N ALA A 242 -25.04 -17.15 58.43
CA ALA A 242 -25.96 -18.21 58.75
C ALA A 242 -27.11 -18.29 57.73
N VAL A 243 -27.85 -19.39 57.70
CA VAL A 243 -29.05 -19.50 56.85
C VAL A 243 -30.15 -18.61 57.43
N PRO A 244 -30.65 -17.60 56.72
CA PRO A 244 -31.70 -16.73 57.21
C PRO A 244 -32.99 -17.50 57.45
N ALA A 245 -33.73 -17.14 58.54
CA ALA A 245 -35.08 -17.65 58.78
C ALA A 245 -36.07 -16.91 57.85
N GLY A 246 -37.09 -17.64 57.36
CA GLY A 246 -38.17 -17.03 56.57
C GLY A 246 -37.75 -16.55 55.14
N LEU A 247 -36.87 -17.26 54.50
CA LEU A 247 -36.53 -16.99 53.08
C LEU A 247 -37.77 -17.15 52.19
N PRO A 248 -37.95 -16.29 51.18
CA PRO A 248 -39.06 -16.41 50.25
C PRO A 248 -38.97 -17.68 49.40
N ASP A 249 -40.11 -18.14 48.91
CA ASP A 249 -40.19 -19.36 48.09
C ASP A 249 -39.38 -19.21 46.79
N GLY A 250 -38.59 -20.23 46.47
CA GLY A 250 -37.74 -20.21 45.26
C GLY A 250 -36.43 -19.41 45.39
N GLU A 251 -36.04 -18.96 46.58
CA GLU A 251 -34.76 -18.33 46.86
C GLU A 251 -33.59 -19.30 46.59
N GLN A 252 -32.52 -18.87 45.97
CA GLN A 252 -31.44 -19.70 45.43
C GLN A 252 -30.02 -19.19 45.74
N PHE A 253 -29.83 -18.33 46.73
CA PHE A 253 -28.50 -17.84 47.09
C PHE A 253 -27.53 -18.97 47.49
N ALA A 254 -28.02 -19.97 48.23
CA ALA A 254 -27.21 -21.13 48.59
C ALA A 254 -26.75 -21.91 47.33
N LEU A 255 -27.61 -22.02 46.31
CA LEU A 255 -27.24 -22.63 45.03
C LEU A 255 -26.18 -21.79 44.26
N LEU A 256 -26.34 -20.45 44.24
CA LEU A 256 -25.33 -19.55 43.65
C LEU A 256 -23.98 -19.69 44.37
N ARG A 257 -23.98 -19.71 45.70
CA ARG A 257 -22.75 -19.90 46.46
C ARG A 257 -22.11 -21.25 46.19
N ASN A 258 -22.88 -22.33 46.18
CA ASN A 258 -22.39 -23.66 45.86
C ASN A 258 -21.86 -23.75 44.43
N TRP A 259 -22.53 -23.11 43.48
CA TRP A 259 -22.06 -23.04 42.11
C TRP A 259 -20.71 -22.30 42.02
N LEU A 260 -20.53 -21.18 42.69
CA LEU A 260 -19.28 -20.45 42.77
C LEU A 260 -18.17 -21.23 43.47
N GLU A 261 -18.46 -21.89 44.60
CA GLU A 261 -17.46 -22.58 45.43
C GLU A 261 -17.11 -23.96 44.88
N LEU A 262 -18.10 -24.75 44.45
CA LEU A 262 -17.95 -26.17 44.10
C LEU A 262 -18.23 -26.46 42.62
N GLY A 263 -19.10 -25.73 41.96
CA GLY A 263 -19.52 -25.96 40.58
C GLY A 263 -18.53 -25.49 39.55
N LEU A 264 -17.68 -24.50 39.88
CA LEU A 264 -16.60 -24.03 39.03
C LEU A 264 -15.29 -24.71 39.44
N THR A 265 -15.14 -25.96 39.03
CA THR A 265 -13.93 -26.76 39.25
C THR A 265 -12.79 -26.27 38.37
N ARG A 266 -11.60 -26.84 38.54
CA ARG A 266 -10.45 -26.51 37.70
C ARG A 266 -10.74 -26.75 36.22
N LEU A 267 -11.46 -27.81 35.86
CA LEU A 267 -11.79 -28.12 34.45
C LEU A 267 -12.72 -27.07 33.85
N GLU A 268 -13.75 -26.63 34.61
CA GLU A 268 -14.64 -25.56 34.15
C GLU A 268 -13.89 -24.22 34.02
N ILE A 269 -12.98 -23.90 34.96
CA ILE A 269 -12.13 -22.70 34.88
C ILE A 269 -11.25 -22.75 33.60
N GLU A 270 -10.59 -23.86 33.37
CA GLU A 270 -9.78 -24.04 32.17
C GLU A 270 -10.62 -23.94 30.89
N ALA A 271 -11.83 -24.50 30.87
CA ALA A 271 -12.73 -24.43 29.74
C ALA A 271 -13.28 -23.02 29.48
N VAL A 272 -13.64 -22.27 30.50
CA VAL A 272 -14.10 -20.88 30.38
C VAL A 272 -12.97 -20.00 29.80
N LYS A 273 -11.75 -20.16 30.33
CA LYS A 273 -10.59 -19.41 29.81
C LYS A 273 -10.26 -19.80 28.38
N ALA A 274 -10.25 -21.09 28.08
CA ALA A 274 -10.02 -21.58 26.74
C ALA A 274 -11.04 -21.02 25.72
N ARG A 275 -12.33 -20.97 26.12
CA ARG A 275 -13.37 -20.39 25.27
C ARG A 275 -13.21 -18.89 25.09
N GLY A 276 -12.85 -18.15 26.14
CA GLY A 276 -12.53 -16.73 26.06
C GLY A 276 -11.39 -16.45 25.08
N VAL A 277 -10.33 -17.26 25.11
CA VAL A 277 -9.24 -17.19 24.14
C VAL A 277 -9.72 -17.52 22.73
N GLY A 278 -10.53 -18.56 22.55
CA GLY A 278 -11.09 -18.92 21.23
C GLY A 278 -11.90 -17.77 20.62
N GLN A 279 -12.68 -17.07 21.41
CA GLN A 279 -13.43 -15.90 20.97
C GLN A 279 -12.49 -14.72 20.60
N LEU A 280 -11.43 -14.50 21.37
CA LEU A 280 -10.41 -13.48 21.07
C LEU A 280 -9.70 -13.80 19.75
N LEU A 281 -9.30 -15.06 19.53
CA LEU A 281 -8.69 -15.49 18.26
C LEU A 281 -9.64 -15.27 17.08
N GLY A 282 -10.92 -15.58 17.20
CA GLY A 282 -11.92 -15.29 16.17
C GLY A 282 -12.13 -13.80 15.90
N GLN A 283 -11.85 -12.92 16.86
CA GLN A 283 -11.86 -11.47 16.63
C GLN A 283 -10.61 -11.02 15.89
N VAL A 284 -9.43 -11.52 16.28
CA VAL A 284 -8.17 -11.27 15.58
C VAL A 284 -8.28 -11.71 14.12
N GLU A 285 -8.81 -12.89 13.86
CA GLU A 285 -9.04 -13.40 12.51
C GLU A 285 -9.91 -12.46 11.68
N ARG A 286 -11.05 -12.05 12.22
CA ARG A 286 -11.97 -11.12 11.51
C ARG A 286 -11.35 -9.76 11.27
N ALA A 287 -10.70 -9.17 12.28
CA ALA A 287 -10.07 -7.86 12.15
C ALA A 287 -8.89 -7.89 11.17
N ALA A 288 -8.06 -8.94 11.21
CA ALA A 288 -6.95 -9.12 10.27
C ALA A 288 -7.47 -9.36 8.84
N ALA A 289 -8.52 -10.18 8.66
CA ALA A 289 -9.13 -10.40 7.36
C ALA A 289 -9.74 -9.12 6.77
N ALA A 290 -10.39 -8.28 7.60
CA ALA A 290 -10.93 -6.99 7.19
C ALA A 290 -9.84 -5.96 6.83
N ALA A 291 -8.64 -6.13 7.37
CA ALA A 291 -7.47 -5.28 7.10
C ALA A 291 -6.62 -5.79 5.92
N LYS A 292 -7.00 -6.89 5.29
CA LYS A 292 -6.28 -7.49 4.17
C LYS A 292 -6.28 -6.58 2.95
N PRO A 293 -5.12 -6.27 2.33
CA PRO A 293 -5.06 -5.45 1.14
C PRO A 293 -5.88 -6.02 -0.03
N PRO A 294 -6.42 -5.18 -0.92
CA PRO A 294 -7.16 -5.64 -2.10
C PRO A 294 -6.24 -6.39 -3.07
N GLU A 295 -6.81 -7.27 -3.88
CA GLU A 295 -6.12 -7.95 -4.97
C GLU A 295 -6.27 -7.14 -6.25
N LEU A 296 -5.17 -6.56 -6.73
CA LEU A 296 -5.17 -5.63 -7.86
C LEU A 296 -4.34 -6.11 -9.06
N GLY A 297 -3.94 -7.39 -9.11
CA GLY A 297 -3.06 -7.91 -10.16
C GLY A 297 -3.61 -7.72 -11.58
N GLU A 298 -4.89 -8.02 -11.79
CA GLU A 298 -5.56 -7.85 -13.08
C GLU A 298 -5.75 -6.36 -13.45
N ALA A 299 -6.11 -5.53 -12.46
CA ALA A 299 -6.23 -4.09 -12.66
C ALA A 299 -4.87 -3.46 -12.99
N ALA A 300 -3.79 -3.89 -12.33
CA ALA A 300 -2.44 -3.40 -12.58
C ALA A 300 -1.97 -3.71 -14.01
N ALA A 301 -2.25 -4.90 -14.53
CA ALA A 301 -1.91 -5.24 -15.91
C ALA A 301 -2.65 -4.33 -16.91
N LYS A 302 -3.96 -4.14 -16.72
CA LYS A 302 -4.77 -3.23 -17.56
C LYS A 302 -4.28 -1.78 -17.50
N VAL A 303 -3.85 -1.33 -16.33
CA VAL A 303 -3.29 0.02 -16.14
C VAL A 303 -1.93 0.14 -16.82
N ALA A 304 -1.05 -0.83 -16.68
CA ALA A 304 0.29 -0.81 -17.29
C ALA A 304 0.21 -0.75 -18.83
N ASP A 305 -0.71 -1.51 -19.43
CA ASP A 305 -0.95 -1.50 -20.87
C ASP A 305 -1.51 -0.16 -21.35
N ALA A 306 -2.48 0.38 -20.63
CA ALA A 306 -3.07 1.68 -20.96
C ALA A 306 -2.08 2.83 -20.80
N TRP A 307 -1.26 2.80 -19.74
CA TRP A 307 -0.18 3.77 -19.55
C TRP A 307 0.83 3.73 -20.68
N GLY A 308 1.09 2.55 -21.28
CA GLY A 308 1.92 2.44 -22.47
C GLY A 308 1.47 3.38 -23.59
N ASN A 309 0.16 3.41 -23.89
CA ASN A 309 -0.41 4.28 -24.93
C ASN A 309 -0.32 5.78 -24.54
N VAL A 310 -0.64 6.10 -23.29
CA VAL A 310 -0.57 7.49 -22.78
C VAL A 310 0.88 8.02 -22.85
N LEU A 311 1.86 7.17 -22.51
CA LEU A 311 3.28 7.53 -22.54
C LEU A 311 3.79 7.68 -23.97
N ALA A 312 3.34 6.84 -24.91
CA ALA A 312 3.67 6.96 -26.33
C ALA A 312 3.12 8.27 -26.93
N ASP A 313 1.87 8.62 -26.64
CA ASP A 313 1.26 9.89 -27.04
C ASP A 313 2.06 11.09 -26.49
N GLU A 314 2.42 11.04 -25.21
CA GLU A 314 3.17 12.12 -24.57
C GLU A 314 4.59 12.23 -25.13
N ALA A 315 5.26 11.11 -25.38
CA ALA A 315 6.58 11.08 -26.03
C ALA A 315 6.54 11.72 -27.41
N ALA A 316 5.50 11.43 -28.20
CA ALA A 316 5.32 12.03 -29.53
C ALA A 316 5.15 13.56 -29.47
N VAL A 317 4.35 14.04 -28.49
CA VAL A 317 4.15 15.49 -28.28
C VAL A 317 5.44 16.17 -27.82
N GLN A 318 6.16 15.57 -26.85
CA GLN A 318 7.43 16.11 -26.37
C GLN A 318 8.49 16.12 -27.49
N ALA A 319 8.56 15.05 -28.30
CA ALA A 319 9.45 14.99 -29.45
C ALA A 319 9.16 16.11 -30.47
N GLU A 320 7.89 16.40 -30.79
CA GLU A 320 7.53 17.47 -31.72
C GLU A 320 7.96 18.85 -31.20
N VAL A 321 7.77 19.11 -29.88
CA VAL A 321 8.24 20.36 -29.29
C VAL A 321 9.77 20.48 -29.34
N LEU A 322 10.49 19.40 -29.01
CA LEU A 322 11.96 19.41 -29.06
C LEU A 322 12.49 19.51 -30.50
N VAL A 323 11.85 18.84 -31.48
CA VAL A 323 12.18 18.95 -32.90
C VAL A 323 11.94 20.36 -33.41
N GLY A 324 10.92 21.06 -32.92
CA GLY A 324 10.68 22.47 -33.27
C GLY A 324 11.85 23.39 -32.91
N THR A 325 12.68 23.04 -31.92
CA THR A 325 13.89 23.79 -31.59
C THR A 325 14.99 23.68 -32.64
N LEU A 326 14.91 22.70 -33.56
CA LEU A 326 15.84 22.55 -34.71
C LEU A 326 15.51 23.49 -35.86
N GLU A 327 14.31 24.02 -35.97
CA GLU A 327 13.91 24.86 -37.11
C GLU A 327 14.83 26.08 -37.37
N PRO A 328 15.28 26.81 -36.33
CA PRO A 328 16.22 27.91 -36.50
C PRO A 328 17.57 27.48 -37.10
N TYR A 329 17.94 26.22 -36.91
CA TYR A 329 19.23 25.65 -37.33
C TYR A 329 19.15 24.83 -38.63
N GLN A 330 18.06 24.94 -39.38
CA GLN A 330 17.81 24.15 -40.61
C GLN A 330 18.98 24.18 -41.57
N THR A 331 19.47 25.40 -41.88
CA THR A 331 20.53 25.60 -42.90
C THR A 331 21.86 25.01 -42.43
N GLU A 332 22.19 25.15 -41.18
CA GLU A 332 23.42 24.66 -40.57
C GLU A 332 23.40 23.13 -40.47
N VAL A 333 22.27 22.55 -40.08
CA VAL A 333 22.09 21.09 -40.02
C VAL A 333 22.19 20.48 -41.42
N GLU A 334 21.50 21.04 -42.44
CA GLU A 334 21.60 20.58 -43.81
C GLU A 334 23.05 20.67 -44.34
N HIS A 335 23.76 21.74 -43.98
CA HIS A 335 25.16 21.91 -44.35
C HIS A 335 26.07 20.86 -43.69
N HIS A 336 25.93 20.66 -42.37
CA HIS A 336 26.70 19.66 -41.63
C HIS A 336 26.54 18.25 -42.22
N PHE A 337 25.32 17.79 -42.42
CA PHE A 337 25.05 16.47 -43.00
C PHE A 337 25.52 16.36 -44.48
N SER A 338 25.51 17.46 -45.21
CA SER A 338 26.02 17.48 -46.59
C SER A 338 27.55 17.39 -46.65
N VAL A 339 28.25 18.10 -45.76
CA VAL A 339 29.72 18.11 -45.68
C VAL A 339 30.28 16.74 -45.26
N GLU A 340 29.68 16.12 -44.23
CA GLU A 340 30.08 14.77 -43.84
C GLU A 340 29.85 13.73 -44.92
N GLY A 341 28.76 13.87 -45.68
CA GLY A 341 28.53 13.07 -46.89
C GLY A 341 29.59 13.24 -47.96
N GLN A 342 30.17 14.45 -48.07
CA GLN A 342 31.19 14.81 -49.10
C GLN A 342 32.62 14.39 -48.73
N GLN A 343 32.97 14.24 -47.46
CA GLN A 343 34.32 13.82 -47.02
C GLN A 343 34.76 12.45 -47.55
N ARG A 344 33.88 11.67 -48.14
CA ARG A 344 34.14 10.34 -48.71
C ARG A 344 34.57 10.35 -50.16
N PHE A 345 34.40 11.49 -50.84
CA PHE A 345 34.85 11.61 -52.23
C PHE A 345 36.36 11.90 -52.31
N ARG A 346 37.04 11.25 -53.24
CA ARG A 346 38.48 11.36 -53.48
C ARG A 346 38.73 11.91 -54.87
N GLY A 347 39.96 12.28 -55.15
CA GLY A 347 40.39 12.68 -56.48
C GLY A 347 39.73 13.96 -57.01
N LEU A 348 39.44 13.97 -58.34
CA LEU A 348 38.87 15.13 -59.04
C LEU A 348 37.50 15.55 -58.50
N MET A 349 36.66 14.60 -58.02
CA MET A 349 35.39 14.91 -57.44
C MET A 349 35.53 15.66 -56.10
N ALA A 350 36.50 15.27 -55.28
CA ALA A 350 36.78 15.99 -54.01
C ALA A 350 37.33 17.42 -54.32
N ALA A 351 38.16 17.60 -55.32
CA ALA A 351 38.64 18.90 -55.69
C ALA A 351 37.53 19.82 -56.22
N TYR A 352 36.64 19.29 -57.05
CA TYR A 352 35.48 20.01 -57.57
C TYR A 352 34.52 20.42 -56.41
N LEU A 353 34.20 19.52 -55.46
CA LEU A 353 33.33 19.83 -54.32
C LEU A 353 33.93 20.88 -53.38
N ARG A 354 35.27 20.85 -53.18
CA ARG A 354 35.94 21.91 -52.41
C ARG A 354 35.83 23.26 -53.15
N LEU A 355 36.05 23.26 -54.49
CA LEU A 355 35.97 24.46 -55.30
C LEU A 355 34.55 25.04 -55.32
N THR A 356 33.52 24.20 -55.52
CA THR A 356 32.10 24.63 -55.49
C THR A 356 31.69 25.14 -54.15
N ASN A 357 32.15 24.54 -53.03
CA ASN A 357 31.93 25.04 -51.69
C ASN A 357 32.59 26.40 -51.46
N VAL A 358 33.83 26.58 -51.91
CA VAL A 358 34.53 27.89 -51.88
C VAL A 358 33.73 28.95 -52.63
N PHE A 359 33.23 28.63 -53.84
CA PHE A 359 32.45 29.56 -54.67
C PHE A 359 31.05 29.85 -54.02
N ARG A 360 30.39 28.89 -53.41
CA ARG A 360 29.15 29.12 -52.65
C ARG A 360 29.40 30.05 -51.44
N TYR A 361 30.51 29.86 -50.72
CA TYR A 361 30.93 30.73 -49.63
C TYR A 361 31.39 32.13 -50.09
N ALA A 362 32.14 32.22 -51.17
CA ALA A 362 32.55 33.49 -51.75
C ALA A 362 31.37 34.25 -52.36
N GLY A 363 30.41 33.55 -52.96
CA GLY A 363 29.19 34.13 -53.53
C GLY A 363 28.29 34.72 -52.46
N SER A 364 28.17 34.08 -51.29
CA SER A 364 27.43 34.62 -50.14
C SER A 364 28.08 35.90 -49.59
N ARG A 365 29.42 35.92 -49.45
CA ARG A 365 30.16 37.11 -48.99
C ARG A 365 30.11 38.30 -49.96
N ILE A 366 30.09 38.04 -51.28
CA ILE A 366 29.97 39.08 -52.31
C ILE A 366 28.55 39.65 -52.34
N ARG A 367 27.57 38.82 -52.10
CA ARG A 367 26.14 39.20 -52.01
C ARG A 367 25.85 40.07 -50.80
N ASP A 368 26.49 39.82 -49.64
CA ASP A 368 26.34 40.59 -48.40
C ASP A 368 27.05 41.98 -48.48
N ARG A 369 28.05 42.12 -49.36
CA ARG A 369 28.80 43.38 -49.50
C ARG A 369 28.15 44.43 -50.44
N ASN A 370 27.11 44.05 -51.21
CA ASN A 370 26.49 44.96 -52.16
C ASN A 370 25.14 45.47 -51.63
N PRO A 371 25.05 46.77 -51.17
CA PRO A 371 23.86 47.29 -50.52
C PRO A 371 22.63 47.41 -51.43
N LEU A 372 22.81 47.27 -52.76
CA LEU A 372 21.72 47.34 -53.74
C LEU A 372 21.00 45.98 -53.94
N THR A 373 21.72 44.84 -53.79
CA THR A 373 21.12 43.50 -53.90
C THR A 373 20.39 43.07 -52.62
N GLY A 374 20.80 43.55 -51.45
CA GLY A 374 20.16 43.24 -50.17
C GLY A 374 18.77 43.89 -50.04
N ARG A 375 18.50 45.04 -50.69
CA ARG A 375 17.21 45.74 -50.69
C ARG A 375 16.16 45.13 -51.65
N LEU A 376 16.63 44.49 -52.74
CA LEU A 376 15.75 43.89 -53.77
C LEU A 376 15.28 42.45 -53.44
N LEU A 377 15.96 41.74 -52.54
CA LEU A 377 15.71 40.33 -52.21
C LEU A 377 15.24 40.10 -50.75
N GLY A 378 14.83 41.16 -50.06
CA GLY A 378 13.98 41.11 -48.89
C GLY A 378 14.32 40.09 -47.78
N GLY A 379 15.61 39.93 -47.43
CA GLY A 379 15.97 39.02 -46.35
C GLY A 379 17.26 39.49 -45.63
N ARG A 380 17.16 39.85 -44.34
CA ARG A 380 18.30 39.86 -43.45
C ARG A 380 18.87 38.45 -43.41
N MET A 381 19.95 38.17 -44.09
CA MET A 381 20.76 36.97 -43.85
C MET A 381 21.54 37.22 -42.56
N GLU A 382 21.08 36.57 -41.50
CA GLU A 382 21.91 36.36 -40.32
C GLU A 382 23.17 35.59 -40.73
N THR A 383 24.32 35.99 -40.19
CA THR A 383 25.58 35.26 -40.38
C THR A 383 25.38 33.80 -40.06
N PRO A 384 25.83 32.85 -40.91
CA PRO A 384 25.67 31.43 -40.58
C PRO A 384 26.39 31.16 -39.27
N VAL A 385 25.60 30.80 -38.26
CA VAL A 385 26.12 30.32 -36.99
C VAL A 385 26.79 28.97 -37.30
N GLU A 386 28.07 28.82 -36.96
CA GLU A 386 28.73 27.52 -37.08
C GLU A 386 27.91 26.49 -36.27
N TRP A 387 27.48 25.42 -36.93
CA TRP A 387 26.79 24.32 -36.28
C TRP A 387 27.62 23.82 -35.12
N ASN A 388 27.14 24.06 -33.90
CA ASN A 388 27.73 23.60 -32.66
C ASN A 388 26.73 22.70 -31.98
N LEU A 389 27.00 21.38 -32.00
CA LEU A 389 26.17 20.39 -31.32
C LEU A 389 25.96 20.75 -29.84
N GLY A 390 26.98 21.31 -29.18
CA GLY A 390 26.89 21.73 -27.77
C GLY A 390 25.91 22.89 -27.56
N ALA A 391 25.92 23.90 -28.46
CA ALA A 391 24.97 25.01 -28.40
C ALA A 391 23.53 24.53 -28.65
N PHE A 392 23.33 23.68 -29.65
CA PHE A 392 22.03 23.08 -29.94
C PHE A 392 21.49 22.25 -28.77
N VAL A 393 22.32 21.40 -28.14
CA VAL A 393 21.94 20.61 -26.98
C VAL A 393 21.58 21.52 -25.80
N GLN A 394 22.30 22.62 -25.59
CA GLN A 394 21.98 23.61 -24.57
C GLN A 394 20.66 24.33 -24.85
N ASP A 395 20.37 24.68 -26.11
CA ASP A 395 19.11 25.32 -26.49
C ASP A 395 17.93 24.33 -26.35
N CYS A 396 18.12 23.06 -26.73
CA CYS A 396 17.12 22.00 -26.46
C CYS A 396 16.90 21.79 -24.97
N ALA A 397 17.97 21.74 -24.18
CA ALA A 397 17.88 21.57 -22.73
C ALA A 397 17.17 22.78 -22.05
N LYS A 398 17.44 23.99 -22.56
CA LYS A 398 16.78 25.21 -22.10
C LYS A 398 15.31 25.24 -22.49
N ALA A 399 14.97 24.92 -23.74
CA ALA A 399 13.59 24.84 -24.20
C ALA A 399 12.81 23.73 -23.49
N ALA A 400 13.44 22.60 -23.20
CA ALA A 400 12.88 21.52 -22.42
C ALA A 400 12.63 21.93 -20.94
N GLY A 401 13.53 22.73 -20.35
CA GLY A 401 13.45 23.10 -18.94
C GLY A 401 12.51 24.25 -18.62
N GLU A 402 12.38 25.25 -19.51
CA GLU A 402 11.69 26.49 -19.18
C GLU A 402 10.18 26.50 -19.48
N ARG A 403 9.68 25.64 -20.37
CA ARG A 403 8.29 25.75 -20.86
C ARG A 403 7.49 24.47 -20.96
N VAL A 404 8.08 23.31 -20.90
CA VAL A 404 7.36 22.10 -21.30
C VAL A 404 7.41 20.98 -20.24
N LEU A 405 8.58 20.69 -19.66
CA LEU A 405 8.73 19.46 -18.87
C LEU A 405 8.08 19.53 -17.49
N ASP A 406 8.19 20.63 -16.74
CA ASP A 406 7.65 20.71 -15.38
C ASP A 406 6.12 20.77 -15.36
N GLN A 407 5.52 21.59 -16.23
CA GLN A 407 4.05 21.66 -16.33
C GLN A 407 3.47 20.38 -16.96
N ARG A 408 4.14 19.82 -17.95
CA ARG A 408 3.70 18.59 -18.61
C ARG A 408 3.91 17.35 -17.76
N SER A 409 4.95 17.29 -16.94
CA SER A 409 5.16 16.17 -16.02
C SER A 409 4.01 16.05 -15.01
N THR A 410 3.52 17.17 -14.47
CA THR A 410 2.35 17.20 -13.60
C THR A 410 1.08 16.81 -14.35
N ALA A 411 0.87 17.32 -15.56
CA ALA A 411 -0.28 16.97 -16.38
C ALA A 411 -0.27 15.47 -16.78
N LEU A 412 0.89 14.94 -17.11
CA LEU A 412 1.08 13.52 -17.41
C LEU A 412 0.72 12.65 -16.19
N VAL A 413 1.26 12.96 -15.01
CA VAL A 413 0.95 12.23 -13.78
C VAL A 413 -0.55 12.24 -13.51
N ASN A 414 -1.20 13.40 -13.62
CA ASN A 414 -2.65 13.48 -13.44
C ASN A 414 -3.42 12.63 -14.46
N ARG A 415 -3.01 12.64 -15.73
CA ARG A 415 -3.63 11.81 -16.78
C ARG A 415 -3.45 10.32 -16.49
N LEU A 416 -2.26 9.89 -16.05
CA LEU A 416 -1.97 8.51 -15.66
C LEU A 416 -2.81 8.07 -14.45
N LEU A 417 -2.95 8.94 -13.45
CA LEU A 417 -3.77 8.65 -12.27
C LEU A 417 -5.26 8.54 -12.61
N VAL A 418 -5.79 9.45 -13.43
CA VAL A 418 -7.19 9.39 -13.88
C VAL A 418 -7.46 8.11 -14.69
N ASP A 419 -6.55 7.74 -15.57
CA ASP A 419 -6.68 6.50 -16.35
C ASP A 419 -6.65 5.25 -15.45
N ALA A 420 -5.80 5.24 -14.42
CA ALA A 420 -5.74 4.15 -13.44
C ALA A 420 -7.03 4.02 -12.63
N ASP A 421 -7.62 5.16 -12.19
CA ASP A 421 -8.88 5.19 -11.45
C ASP A 421 -10.05 4.63 -12.29
N GLN A 422 -10.13 5.03 -13.54
CA GLN A 422 -11.14 4.52 -14.47
C GLN A 422 -11.06 2.99 -14.68
N ARG A 423 -9.89 2.39 -14.44
CA ARG A 423 -9.66 0.95 -14.52
C ARG A 423 -9.75 0.22 -13.18
N GLY A 424 -10.20 0.93 -12.14
CA GLY A 424 -10.42 0.37 -10.81
C GLY A 424 -9.16 0.22 -9.97
N PHE A 425 -8.07 0.95 -10.30
CA PHE A 425 -6.88 1.00 -9.47
C PHE A 425 -6.91 2.22 -8.55
N PRO A 426 -6.90 2.04 -7.21
CA PRO A 426 -7.05 3.14 -6.26
C PRO A 426 -5.94 4.19 -6.37
N LEU A 427 -6.32 5.46 -6.56
CA LEU A 427 -5.41 6.60 -6.71
C LEU A 427 -4.40 6.72 -5.57
N ALA A 428 -4.87 6.53 -4.33
CA ALA A 428 -4.05 6.69 -3.13
C ALA A 428 -2.79 5.80 -3.13
N LEU A 429 -2.85 4.63 -3.77
CA LEU A 429 -1.74 3.69 -3.85
C LEU A 429 -0.67 4.10 -4.87
N LEU A 430 -1.04 4.85 -5.90
CA LEU A 430 -0.16 5.29 -6.98
C LEU A 430 0.41 6.69 -6.73
N GLN A 431 -0.32 7.55 -6.02
CA GLN A 431 -0.04 8.98 -5.91
C GLN A 431 1.36 9.28 -5.35
N GLU A 432 1.79 8.59 -4.29
CA GLU A 432 3.12 8.81 -3.70
C GLU A 432 4.24 8.39 -4.67
N ARG A 433 4.09 7.24 -5.35
CA ARG A 433 5.08 6.72 -6.28
C ARG A 433 5.19 7.56 -7.54
N THR A 434 4.06 7.96 -8.12
CA THR A 434 4.05 8.83 -9.31
C THR A 434 4.57 10.23 -8.99
N ALA A 435 4.27 10.78 -7.81
CA ALA A 435 4.81 12.06 -7.36
C ALA A 435 6.34 11.99 -7.13
N ALA A 436 6.86 10.88 -6.65
CA ALA A 436 8.30 10.68 -6.51
C ALA A 436 9.00 10.70 -7.87
N VAL A 437 8.40 10.08 -8.88
CA VAL A 437 8.91 10.05 -10.25
C VAL A 437 8.84 11.43 -10.92
N SER A 438 7.80 12.22 -10.68
CA SER A 438 7.70 13.57 -11.24
C SER A 438 8.81 14.52 -10.76
N ARG A 439 9.46 14.22 -9.64
CA ARG A 439 10.60 14.98 -9.09
C ARG A 439 11.96 14.59 -9.68
N LEU A 440 12.02 13.59 -10.56
CA LEU A 440 13.24 13.21 -11.24
C LEU A 440 13.72 14.34 -12.18
N ASP A 441 15.02 14.41 -12.41
CA ASP A 441 15.59 15.37 -13.37
C ASP A 441 15.29 14.93 -14.82
N TRP A 442 14.11 15.34 -15.29
CA TRP A 442 13.66 15.08 -16.66
C TRP A 442 14.47 15.87 -17.69
N ARG A 443 15.07 17.01 -17.31
CA ARG A 443 15.91 17.82 -18.19
C ARG A 443 17.13 17.01 -18.64
N ASP A 444 17.82 16.38 -17.70
CA ASP A 444 19.00 15.58 -18.00
C ASP A 444 18.65 14.35 -18.85
N ARG A 445 17.53 13.70 -18.59
CA ARG A 445 17.02 12.56 -19.36
C ARG A 445 16.64 12.95 -20.78
N ALA A 446 15.89 14.03 -20.96
CA ALA A 446 15.51 14.55 -22.26
C ALA A 446 16.75 14.99 -23.07
N THR A 447 17.70 15.65 -22.41
CA THR A 447 18.97 16.04 -23.05
C THR A 447 19.76 14.83 -23.56
N ARG A 448 19.85 13.77 -22.76
CA ARG A 448 20.48 12.50 -23.20
C ARG A 448 19.73 11.88 -24.38
N ALA A 449 18.39 11.82 -24.32
CA ALA A 449 17.59 11.29 -25.41
C ALA A 449 17.81 12.07 -26.73
N VAL A 450 17.94 13.40 -26.66
CA VAL A 450 18.25 14.25 -27.81
C VAL A 450 19.65 13.95 -28.38
N ILE A 451 20.67 13.86 -27.52
CA ILE A 451 22.03 13.53 -27.93
C ILE A 451 22.09 12.17 -28.62
N ASP A 452 21.49 11.17 -28.01
CA ASP A 452 21.47 9.80 -28.52
C ASP A 452 20.69 9.69 -29.83
N ALA A 453 19.57 10.41 -29.97
CA ALA A 453 18.78 10.45 -31.18
C ALA A 453 19.57 11.13 -32.33
N LEU A 454 20.27 12.25 -32.06
CA LEU A 454 21.13 12.90 -33.04
C LEU A 454 22.28 12.00 -33.47
N ALA A 455 22.97 11.36 -32.54
CA ALA A 455 24.05 10.42 -32.83
C ALA A 455 23.58 9.24 -33.69
N GLU A 456 22.35 8.77 -33.50
CA GLU A 456 21.77 7.71 -34.31
C GLU A 456 21.42 8.18 -35.72
N VAL A 457 20.81 9.36 -35.87
CA VAL A 457 20.51 9.96 -37.17
C VAL A 457 21.80 10.20 -37.94
N GLU A 458 22.84 10.73 -37.31
CA GLU A 458 24.17 10.90 -37.90
C GLU A 458 24.77 9.54 -38.35
N ARG A 459 24.70 8.51 -37.50
CA ARG A 459 25.18 7.16 -37.82
C ARG A 459 24.46 6.55 -39.02
N GLN A 460 23.14 6.73 -39.11
CA GLN A 460 22.32 6.26 -40.23
C GLN A 460 22.60 7.06 -41.51
N ALA A 461 22.81 8.37 -41.38
CA ALA A 461 23.23 9.21 -42.50
C ALA A 461 24.61 8.79 -43.03
N VAL A 462 25.55 8.44 -42.15
CA VAL A 462 26.90 7.99 -42.50
C VAL A 462 26.90 6.54 -43.01
N ARG A 463 26.09 5.62 -42.48
CA ARG A 463 26.02 4.19 -42.83
C ARG A 463 24.61 3.77 -43.25
N PRO A 464 24.17 4.17 -44.46
CA PRO A 464 22.84 3.79 -44.93
C PRO A 464 22.71 2.28 -45.09
N THR A 465 21.53 1.76 -44.79
CA THR A 465 21.17 0.34 -44.92
C THR A 465 20.30 0.10 -46.17
N GLY A 466 20.20 -1.17 -46.61
CA GLY A 466 19.33 -1.57 -47.72
C GLY A 466 19.75 -1.04 -49.10
N TRP A 467 18.77 -0.75 -49.98
CA TRP A 467 19.02 -0.29 -51.38
C TRP A 467 19.81 1.03 -51.43
N ARG A 468 19.61 1.90 -50.45
CA ARG A 468 20.38 3.16 -50.34
C ARG A 468 21.88 2.92 -50.17
N LYS A 469 22.27 1.83 -49.49
CA LYS A 469 23.67 1.40 -49.38
C LYS A 469 24.25 1.01 -50.75
N ALA A 470 23.49 0.27 -51.56
CA ALA A 470 23.90 -0.14 -52.89
C ALA A 470 24.04 1.07 -53.81
N VAL A 471 23.01 1.94 -53.88
CA VAL A 471 23.03 3.16 -54.70
C VAL A 471 24.16 4.11 -54.29
N ARG A 472 24.36 4.30 -52.97
CA ARG A 472 25.43 5.17 -52.46
C ARG A 472 26.82 4.57 -52.73
N GLY A 473 26.95 3.24 -52.65
CA GLY A 473 28.17 2.53 -52.95
C GLY A 473 28.53 2.64 -54.44
N THR A 474 27.58 2.40 -55.35
CA THR A 474 27.78 2.51 -56.79
C THR A 474 28.05 3.95 -57.23
N LEU A 475 27.28 4.94 -56.74
CA LEU A 475 27.50 6.35 -57.01
C LEU A 475 28.81 6.86 -56.41
N GLY A 476 29.20 6.42 -55.21
CA GLY A 476 30.50 6.77 -54.62
C GLY A 476 31.69 6.20 -55.40
N PHE A 477 31.56 4.94 -55.85
CA PHE A 477 32.55 4.33 -56.71
C PHE A 477 32.65 5.08 -58.08
N ALA A 478 31.48 5.32 -58.68
CA ALA A 478 31.43 6.06 -59.95
C ALA A 478 32.02 7.49 -59.82
N ALA A 479 31.73 8.19 -58.75
CA ALA A 479 32.22 9.53 -58.47
C ALA A 479 33.75 9.59 -58.27
N ASN A 480 34.31 8.52 -57.69
CA ASN A 480 35.74 8.45 -57.43
C ASN A 480 36.56 7.90 -58.62
N THR A 481 35.91 7.20 -59.56
CA THR A 481 36.64 6.53 -60.68
C THR A 481 36.30 7.11 -62.02
N LEU A 482 35.05 7.42 -62.36
CA LEU A 482 34.65 7.85 -63.70
C LEU A 482 35.33 9.19 -64.16
N PRO A 483 35.43 10.22 -63.29
CA PRO A 483 36.09 11.44 -63.69
C PRO A 483 37.59 11.23 -64.02
N GLU A 484 38.25 10.36 -63.26
CA GLU A 484 39.69 10.04 -63.50
C GLU A 484 39.87 9.19 -64.76
N VAL A 485 39.00 8.19 -64.94
CA VAL A 485 38.99 7.39 -66.19
C VAL A 485 38.69 8.27 -67.38
N ALA A 486 37.74 9.20 -67.31
CA ALA A 486 37.40 10.14 -68.35
C ALA A 486 38.61 11.06 -68.72
N LEU A 487 39.35 11.53 -67.69
CA LEU A 487 40.54 12.33 -67.86
C LEU A 487 41.64 11.53 -68.57
N VAL A 488 41.92 10.30 -68.08
CA VAL A 488 42.97 9.44 -68.69
C VAL A 488 42.58 9.01 -70.09
N ALA A 489 41.34 8.67 -70.38
CA ALA A 489 40.83 8.27 -71.67
C ALA A 489 40.92 9.43 -72.68
N THR A 490 40.47 10.64 -72.27
CA THR A 490 40.57 11.81 -73.19
C THR A 490 42.00 12.23 -73.47
N ALA A 491 42.86 12.19 -72.44
CA ALA A 491 44.31 12.43 -72.65
C ALA A 491 44.97 11.34 -73.52
N GLY A 492 44.57 10.05 -73.23
CA GLY A 492 45.07 8.91 -73.99
C GLY A 492 44.73 8.94 -75.50
N VAL A 493 43.44 9.31 -75.78
CA VAL A 493 43.01 9.49 -77.18
C VAL A 493 43.76 10.59 -77.85
N LEU A 494 44.05 11.71 -77.22
CA LEU A 494 44.79 12.80 -77.74
C LEU A 494 46.27 12.43 -77.95
N LEU A 495 46.91 11.71 -77.05
CA LEU A 495 48.23 11.19 -77.16
C LEU A 495 48.32 10.14 -78.28
N TRP A 496 47.37 9.28 -78.43
CA TRP A 496 47.27 8.32 -79.52
C TRP A 496 47.14 9.02 -80.85
N ASP A 497 46.25 10.03 -80.96
CA ASP A 497 46.04 10.81 -82.17
C ASP A 497 47.33 11.55 -82.58
N PHE A 498 48.09 12.06 -81.61
CA PHE A 498 49.35 12.74 -81.82
C PHE A 498 50.49 11.79 -82.21
N PHE A 499 50.69 10.69 -81.46
CA PHE A 499 51.87 9.83 -81.66
C PHE A 499 51.67 8.71 -82.69
N VAL A 500 50.43 8.17 -82.84
CA VAL A 500 50.17 7.02 -83.70
C VAL A 500 49.55 7.43 -85.05
N VAL A 501 48.58 8.37 -84.99
CA VAL A 501 47.91 8.85 -86.21
C VAL A 501 48.71 9.97 -86.92
N GLY A 502 49.71 10.57 -86.23
CA GLY A 502 50.60 11.59 -86.82
C GLY A 502 49.93 12.97 -87.02
N ASN A 503 48.84 13.23 -86.37
CA ASN A 503 48.09 14.47 -86.51
C ASN A 503 48.68 15.54 -85.57
N THR A 504 49.57 16.37 -86.11
CA THR A 504 50.27 17.41 -85.34
C THR A 504 49.46 18.68 -85.11
N ASP A 505 48.29 18.81 -85.73
CA ASP A 505 47.38 19.97 -85.52
C ASP A 505 46.53 19.80 -84.22
N ILE A 506 47.13 20.24 -83.14
CA ILE A 506 46.41 20.29 -81.86
C ILE A 506 45.57 21.58 -81.80
N SER A 507 44.29 21.50 -82.14
CA SER A 507 43.40 22.65 -81.99
C SER A 507 43.17 22.95 -80.56
N ALA A 508 42.99 24.22 -80.16
CA ALA A 508 42.69 24.67 -78.82
C ALA A 508 41.41 23.96 -78.23
N PHE A 509 40.49 23.61 -79.14
CA PHE A 509 39.30 22.86 -78.82
C PHE A 509 39.60 21.42 -78.35
N ARG A 510 40.50 20.71 -78.97
CA ARG A 510 40.91 19.35 -78.57
C ARG A 510 41.65 19.35 -77.24
N LEU A 511 42.45 20.35 -76.94
CA LEU A 511 43.08 20.54 -75.64
C LEU A 511 42.06 20.86 -74.55
N ALA A 512 41.06 21.66 -74.86
CA ALA A 512 39.98 21.97 -73.95
C ALA A 512 39.13 20.75 -73.62
N LEU A 513 39.01 19.74 -74.50
CA LEU A 513 38.25 18.50 -74.25
C LEU A 513 38.82 17.68 -73.08
N ILE A 514 40.16 17.73 -72.85
CA ILE A 514 40.79 17.04 -71.71
C ILE A 514 40.19 17.52 -70.35
N GLY A 515 39.86 18.80 -70.23
CA GLY A 515 39.24 19.36 -69.03
C GLY A 515 37.72 19.33 -69.07
N LEU A 516 37.12 19.54 -70.28
CA LEU A 516 35.67 19.64 -70.41
C LEU A 516 34.91 18.31 -70.16
N VAL A 517 35.45 17.20 -70.72
CA VAL A 517 34.79 15.88 -70.56
C VAL A 517 34.75 15.41 -69.10
N PRO A 518 35.86 15.41 -68.35
CA PRO A 518 35.82 15.09 -66.93
C PRO A 518 34.91 16.04 -66.12
N LEU A 519 34.89 17.33 -66.48
CA LEU A 519 34.05 18.31 -65.85
C LEU A 519 32.56 18.00 -66.07
N VAL A 520 32.15 17.65 -67.29
CA VAL A 520 30.78 17.22 -67.60
C VAL A 520 30.43 15.95 -66.82
N VAL A 521 31.34 14.96 -66.77
CA VAL A 521 31.15 13.74 -66.00
C VAL A 521 30.95 14.07 -64.52
N ILE A 522 31.76 14.95 -63.94
CA ILE A 522 31.63 15.40 -62.54
C ILE A 522 30.29 16.09 -62.33
N ILE A 523 29.86 16.98 -63.22
CA ILE A 523 28.59 17.69 -63.11
C ILE A 523 27.39 16.70 -63.15
N VAL A 524 27.41 15.74 -64.07
CA VAL A 524 26.39 14.71 -64.22
C VAL A 524 26.30 13.85 -62.92
N ILE A 525 27.47 13.41 -62.44
CA ILE A 525 27.52 12.62 -61.19
C ILE A 525 27.02 13.46 -60.00
N HIS A 526 27.41 14.73 -59.90
CA HIS A 526 26.97 15.65 -58.90
C HIS A 526 25.43 15.83 -58.92
N LEU A 527 24.86 15.98 -60.12
CA LEU A 527 23.42 16.09 -60.31
C LEU A 527 22.69 14.80 -59.96
N LEU A 528 23.27 13.64 -60.27
CA LEU A 528 22.75 12.33 -59.85
C LEU A 528 22.79 12.15 -58.35
N ILE A 529 23.85 12.59 -57.68
CA ILE A 529 23.95 12.56 -56.23
C ILE A 529 22.86 13.46 -55.60
N LEU A 530 22.66 14.66 -56.11
CA LEU A 530 21.63 15.59 -55.68
C LEU A 530 20.20 15.05 -55.93
N LEU A 531 19.99 14.29 -56.99
CA LEU A 531 18.69 13.72 -57.35
C LEU A 531 18.36 12.45 -56.54
N LEU A 532 19.33 11.54 -56.39
CA LEU A 532 19.12 10.20 -55.82
C LEU A 532 19.40 10.12 -54.32
N LEU A 533 20.20 11.03 -53.78
CA LEU A 533 20.58 11.08 -52.38
C LEU A 533 20.35 12.49 -51.77
N PRO A 534 19.13 13.06 -51.88
CA PRO A 534 18.92 14.39 -51.36
C PRO A 534 18.94 14.32 -49.82
N VAL A 535 19.89 15.05 -49.23
CA VAL A 535 19.84 15.37 -47.79
C VAL A 535 18.94 16.61 -47.67
N ARG A 536 17.64 16.38 -47.42
CA ARG A 536 16.66 17.44 -47.28
C ARG A 536 16.20 17.54 -45.83
N TRP A 537 16.03 18.75 -45.34
CA TRP A 537 15.54 19.03 -44.00
C TRP A 537 14.32 18.18 -43.56
N PRO A 538 13.25 18.03 -44.38
CA PRO A 538 12.09 17.24 -43.96
C PRO A 538 12.44 15.76 -43.67
N ALA A 539 13.44 15.20 -44.35
CA ALA A 539 13.88 13.82 -44.13
C ALA A 539 14.66 13.69 -42.81
N ILE A 540 15.59 14.63 -42.55
CA ILE A 540 16.38 14.68 -41.32
C ILE A 540 15.43 14.90 -40.14
N ARG A 541 14.53 15.88 -40.23
CA ARG A 541 13.53 16.20 -39.23
C ARG A 541 12.64 14.97 -38.92
N GLY A 542 12.14 14.30 -39.95
CA GLY A 542 11.30 13.12 -39.82
C GLY A 542 12.02 11.95 -39.12
N GLU A 543 13.27 11.71 -39.48
CA GLU A 543 14.08 10.65 -38.85
C GLU A 543 14.42 10.99 -37.40
N PHE A 544 14.86 12.22 -37.15
CA PHE A 544 15.15 12.69 -35.80
C PHE A 544 13.91 12.64 -34.88
N ARG A 545 12.75 13.09 -35.40
CA ARG A 545 11.49 13.01 -34.66
C ARG A 545 11.16 11.56 -34.28
N ARG A 546 11.28 10.63 -35.25
CA ARG A 546 10.98 9.20 -35.03
C ARG A 546 11.90 8.61 -33.97
N GLU A 547 13.21 8.85 -34.09
CA GLU A 547 14.21 8.33 -33.15
C GLU A 547 14.03 8.95 -31.76
N LEU A 548 13.81 10.26 -31.68
CA LEU A 548 13.59 10.96 -30.43
C LEU A 548 12.29 10.49 -29.74
N THR A 549 11.21 10.31 -30.50
CA THR A 549 9.96 9.75 -29.95
C THR A 549 10.19 8.38 -29.33
N ALA A 550 10.87 7.48 -30.03
CA ALA A 550 11.17 6.14 -29.52
C ALA A 550 12.02 6.18 -28.24
N ARG A 551 13.01 7.08 -28.17
CA ARG A 551 13.86 7.26 -27.00
C ARG A 551 13.10 7.82 -25.81
N LEU A 552 12.27 8.84 -26.03
CA LEU A 552 11.44 9.42 -24.97
C LEU A 552 10.38 8.43 -24.48
N GLU A 553 9.77 7.66 -25.38
CA GLU A 553 8.83 6.60 -25.00
C GLU A 553 9.50 5.53 -24.12
N ASP A 554 10.72 5.11 -24.49
CA ASP A 554 11.49 4.14 -23.71
C ASP A 554 11.88 4.71 -22.33
N GLU A 555 12.33 5.96 -22.25
CA GLU A 555 12.66 6.61 -20.98
C GLU A 555 11.44 6.81 -20.07
N LEU A 556 10.32 7.30 -20.61
CA LEU A 556 9.07 7.42 -19.87
C LEU A 556 8.54 6.03 -19.44
N GLY A 557 8.62 5.07 -20.36
CA GLY A 557 8.19 3.70 -20.11
C GLY A 557 8.97 3.01 -19.00
N ARG A 558 10.31 3.15 -18.99
CA ARG A 558 11.15 2.59 -17.92
C ARG A 558 10.77 3.08 -16.53
N VAL A 559 10.31 4.31 -16.43
CA VAL A 559 10.05 4.94 -15.15
C VAL A 559 8.62 4.75 -14.68
N TYR A 560 7.63 4.86 -15.58
CA TYR A 560 6.22 4.82 -15.18
C TYR A 560 5.58 3.43 -15.30
N ARG A 561 5.89 2.63 -16.33
CA ARG A 561 5.28 1.31 -16.54
C ARG A 561 5.47 0.32 -15.38
N PRO A 562 6.59 0.31 -14.64
CA PRO A 562 6.76 -0.62 -13.51
C PRO A 562 5.88 -0.29 -12.29
N ILE A 563 5.45 0.98 -12.12
CA ILE A 563 4.80 1.45 -10.89
C ILE A 563 3.57 0.62 -10.49
N PRO A 564 2.58 0.35 -11.37
CA PRO A 564 1.43 -0.47 -11.00
C PRO A 564 1.82 -1.88 -10.55
N GLY A 565 2.79 -2.49 -11.23
CA GLY A 565 3.33 -3.81 -10.89
C GLY A 565 4.07 -3.82 -9.56
N GLU A 566 4.91 -2.83 -9.28
CA GLU A 566 5.62 -2.70 -8.01
C GLU A 566 4.66 -2.51 -6.82
N VAL A 567 3.63 -1.66 -7.00
CA VAL A 567 2.59 -1.48 -5.98
C VAL A 567 1.86 -2.78 -5.73
N THR A 568 1.47 -3.49 -6.80
CA THR A 568 0.77 -4.76 -6.69
C THR A 568 1.63 -5.84 -6.04
N ALA A 569 2.92 -5.90 -6.35
CA ALA A 569 3.86 -6.83 -5.72
C ALA A 569 4.01 -6.53 -4.21
N ALA A 570 4.07 -5.24 -3.83
CA ALA A 570 4.09 -4.84 -2.42
C ALA A 570 2.80 -5.24 -1.70
N LEU A 571 1.63 -5.02 -2.32
CA LEU A 571 0.34 -5.45 -1.77
C LEU A 571 0.23 -6.98 -1.65
N ALA A 572 0.76 -7.72 -2.63
CA ALA A 572 0.78 -9.19 -2.59
C ALA A 572 1.65 -9.71 -1.43
N ALA A 573 2.80 -9.08 -1.18
CA ALA A 573 3.63 -9.41 -0.03
C ALA A 573 2.91 -9.14 1.30
N GLU A 574 2.25 -7.99 1.44
CA GLU A 574 1.44 -7.67 2.62
C GLU A 574 0.26 -8.63 2.80
N ARG A 575 -0.39 -9.06 1.72
CA ARG A 575 -1.43 -10.10 1.77
C ARG A 575 -0.89 -11.43 2.29
N ALA A 576 0.30 -11.83 1.83
CA ALA A 576 0.93 -13.06 2.30
C ALA A 576 1.26 -13.01 3.80
N ASP A 577 1.68 -11.85 4.31
CA ASP A 577 1.92 -11.66 5.75
C ASP A 577 0.62 -11.77 6.56
N VAL A 578 -0.49 -11.18 6.05
CA VAL A 578 -1.81 -11.34 6.68
C VAL A 578 -2.28 -12.77 6.62
N ASP A 579 -2.12 -13.46 5.48
CA ASP A 579 -2.52 -14.86 5.32
C ASP A 579 -1.72 -15.79 6.26
N ALA A 580 -0.44 -15.51 6.47
CA ALA A 580 0.38 -16.21 7.46
C ALA A 580 -0.13 -15.99 8.89
N LEU A 581 -0.47 -14.74 9.25
CA LEU A 581 -1.06 -14.42 10.56
C LEU A 581 -2.41 -15.11 10.76
N LEU A 582 -3.27 -15.12 9.73
CA LEU A 582 -4.56 -15.81 9.76
C LEU A 582 -4.39 -17.34 9.92
N ALA A 583 -3.43 -17.93 9.21
CA ALA A 583 -3.13 -19.36 9.31
C ALA A 583 -2.66 -19.74 10.72
N ASP A 584 -1.76 -18.95 11.32
CA ASP A 584 -1.31 -19.17 12.70
C ASP A 584 -2.45 -19.02 13.71
N THR A 585 -3.28 -17.98 13.54
CA THR A 585 -4.43 -17.74 14.42
C THR A 585 -5.41 -18.90 14.36
N LYS A 586 -5.69 -19.38 13.14
CA LYS A 586 -6.55 -20.53 12.91
C LYS A 586 -5.97 -21.81 13.50
N GLN A 587 -4.67 -22.05 13.32
CA GLN A 587 -4.01 -23.24 13.89
C GLN A 587 -4.15 -23.30 15.41
N VAL A 588 -3.98 -22.16 16.09
CA VAL A 588 -4.17 -22.07 17.56
C VAL A 588 -5.62 -22.26 17.93
N ALA A 589 -6.57 -21.69 17.16
CA ALA A 589 -8.00 -21.84 17.40
C ALA A 589 -8.47 -23.28 17.21
N ASP A 590 -8.04 -23.97 16.14
CA ASP A 590 -8.37 -25.36 15.86
C ASP A 590 -7.80 -26.28 16.94
N TRP A 591 -6.54 -26.08 17.34
CA TRP A 591 -5.90 -26.81 18.45
C TRP A 591 -6.67 -26.64 19.76
N LEU A 592 -7.20 -25.44 20.01
CA LEU A 592 -8.01 -25.13 21.20
C LEU A 592 -9.39 -25.80 21.14
N ALA A 593 -10.04 -25.76 19.98
CA ALA A 593 -11.38 -26.33 19.77
C ALA A 593 -11.40 -27.85 19.99
N GLU A 594 -10.38 -28.57 19.51
CA GLU A 594 -10.23 -30.02 19.72
C GLU A 594 -10.22 -30.39 21.21
N ARG A 595 -9.66 -29.52 22.06
CA ARG A 595 -9.52 -29.75 23.49
C ARG A 595 -10.70 -29.27 24.33
N GLN A 596 -11.53 -28.36 23.80
CA GLN A 596 -12.71 -27.83 24.49
C GLN A 596 -13.89 -28.80 24.53
N GLN A 597 -13.93 -29.83 23.67
CA GLN A 597 -15.07 -30.75 23.58
C GLN A 597 -15.31 -31.58 24.86
N ALA A 598 -14.39 -31.52 25.84
CA ALA A 598 -14.45 -32.30 27.06
C ALA A 598 -15.22 -31.64 28.24
N ALA A 599 -15.57 -30.33 28.16
CA ALA A 599 -16.13 -29.59 29.27
C ALA A 599 -17.53 -28.99 28.99
N ARG A 600 -18.48 -29.11 29.96
CA ARG A 600 -19.87 -28.64 29.84
C ARG A 600 -20.01 -27.15 30.22
N VAL A 601 -19.39 -26.24 29.49
CA VAL A 601 -19.52 -24.79 29.74
C VAL A 601 -20.44 -24.07 28.74
N GLY A 602 -21.13 -24.80 27.87
CA GLY A 602 -22.01 -24.22 26.84
C GLY A 602 -23.17 -23.35 27.41
N GLU A 603 -23.64 -23.66 28.61
CA GLU A 603 -24.76 -22.95 29.27
C GLU A 603 -24.42 -21.50 29.68
N LEU A 604 -23.14 -21.15 29.79
CA LEU A 604 -22.68 -19.81 30.20
C LEU A 604 -22.58 -18.80 29.05
N TYR A 605 -22.86 -19.22 27.83
CA TYR A 605 -22.68 -18.37 26.65
C TYR A 605 -23.94 -18.30 25.79
N GLY A 606 -24.20 -17.11 25.23
CA GLY A 606 -25.18 -16.90 24.18
C GLY A 606 -24.59 -17.19 22.80
N SER A 607 -25.44 -17.58 21.88
CA SER A 607 -25.07 -17.84 20.47
C SER A 607 -24.87 -16.56 19.64
#